data_f6df72d8f7c783a04a256e37704ea99f
#
_entry.id   f6df72d8f7c783a04a256e37704ea99f
#
_cell.length_a   1.000
_cell.length_b   1.000
_cell.length_c   1.000
_cell.angle_alpha   90.00
_cell.angle_beta   90.00
_cell.angle_gamma   90.00
#
_symmetry.space_group_name_H-M   'P 1'
#
loop_
_entity.id
_entity.type
_entity.pdbx_description
1 polymer ?
#
loop_
_entity_poly.entity_id
_entity_poly.type
_entity_poly.pdbx_seq_one_letter_code
_entity_poly.pdbx_strand_id
1 'polypeptide(L)'
;NGYYTSFMHPNTSTFWNREEVYKKGYNIDEYNDINSFQNIERAGEFYSDEGFFKEAVYLMNSYENKFCTTLVSVTTHIPFYLDGVSNLDEKLTITEEDLSTFENETFRNYLISCNFVDYAFGEFLEELQNAGLMENSILVVYGDHGAGIEANTDLEKLYSENNLEYTQIEDKIKDVHIPFGIKVPNIKDNINIQRSVSKIDIKPTILDLLGIKDNFSLGKSIFTNKDYSFIKGLGFITSENYCINEKIYNRQTLEEIEE
;
A
#
# COMPACT_ATOMS: atom_id res chain seq x y z
N ASN A 1 -20.03 15.63 -4.43
CA ASN A 1 -19.03 16.18 -5.35
C ASN A 1 -19.14 15.60 -6.77
N GLY A 2 -20.09 14.68 -7.01
CA GLY A 2 -20.41 14.11 -8.32
C GLY A 2 -19.37 13.12 -8.85
N TYR A 3 -18.61 12.48 -7.98
CA TYR A 3 -17.78 11.33 -8.34
C TYR A 3 -18.62 10.05 -8.25
N TYR A 4 -18.49 9.19 -9.26
CA TYR A 4 -18.91 7.81 -9.16
C TYR A 4 -17.88 7.05 -8.31
N THR A 5 -18.32 6.32 -7.29
CA THR A 5 -17.46 5.68 -6.32
C THR A 5 -17.48 4.17 -6.47
N SER A 6 -16.31 3.56 -6.62
CA SER A 6 -16.20 2.11 -6.73
C SER A 6 -15.12 1.53 -5.81
N PHE A 7 -15.34 0.30 -5.39
CA PHE A 7 -14.38 -0.49 -4.63
C PHE A 7 -14.19 -1.85 -5.31
N MET A 8 -12.96 -2.26 -5.48
CA MET A 8 -12.61 -3.49 -6.17
C MET A 8 -11.61 -4.32 -5.36
N HIS A 9 -11.87 -5.63 -5.26
CA HIS A 9 -10.98 -6.55 -4.55
C HIS A 9 -11.13 -7.98 -5.11
N PRO A 10 -10.03 -8.67 -5.46
CA PRO A 10 -10.08 -10.00 -6.06
C PRO A 10 -10.30 -11.12 -5.01
N ASN A 11 -11.29 -10.95 -4.15
CA ASN A 11 -11.78 -11.95 -3.20
C ASN A 11 -13.31 -11.86 -3.13
N THR A 12 -13.96 -12.77 -2.44
CA THR A 12 -15.43 -12.80 -2.33
C THR A 12 -15.98 -11.62 -1.54
N SER A 13 -17.13 -11.10 -1.95
CA SER A 13 -17.79 -9.96 -1.32
C SER A 13 -18.18 -10.21 0.14
N THR A 14 -18.39 -11.49 0.48
CA THR A 14 -18.76 -11.92 1.83
C THR A 14 -17.57 -11.94 2.80
N PHE A 15 -16.34 -11.98 2.27
CA PHE A 15 -15.14 -11.97 3.11
C PHE A 15 -15.07 -10.67 3.93
N TRP A 16 -15.08 -10.81 5.27
CA TRP A 16 -15.20 -9.70 6.24
C TRP A 16 -16.42 -8.81 6.04
N ASN A 17 -17.48 -9.34 5.41
CA ASN A 17 -18.70 -8.60 5.13
C ASN A 17 -18.47 -7.28 4.36
N ARG A 18 -17.46 -7.27 3.50
CA ARG A 18 -16.97 -6.05 2.83
C ARG A 18 -18.03 -5.35 1.99
N GLU A 19 -18.79 -6.09 1.18
CA GLU A 19 -19.80 -5.46 0.33
C GLU A 19 -20.83 -4.67 1.16
N GLU A 20 -21.33 -5.26 2.24
CA GLU A 20 -22.28 -4.58 3.14
C GLU A 20 -21.69 -3.33 3.77
N VAL A 21 -20.44 -3.42 4.24
CA VAL A 21 -19.73 -2.30 4.85
C VAL A 21 -19.49 -1.18 3.84
N TYR A 22 -19.02 -1.49 2.65
CA TYR A 22 -18.71 -0.46 1.65
C TYR A 22 -19.99 0.14 1.04
N LYS A 23 -20.96 -0.68 0.63
CA LYS A 23 -22.21 -0.18 0.06
C LYS A 23 -23.09 0.55 1.09
N LYS A 24 -23.34 -0.05 2.25
CA LYS A 24 -24.27 0.52 3.25
C LYS A 24 -23.58 1.45 4.24
N GLY A 25 -22.35 1.14 4.64
CA GLY A 25 -21.60 1.95 5.62
C GLY A 25 -20.97 3.19 5.01
N TYR A 26 -20.34 3.04 3.85
CA TYR A 26 -19.63 4.14 3.15
C TYR A 26 -20.38 4.70 1.96
N ASN A 27 -21.53 4.13 1.59
CA ASN A 27 -22.36 4.56 0.47
C ASN A 27 -21.58 4.61 -0.86
N ILE A 28 -20.77 3.57 -1.11
CA ILE A 28 -20.07 3.38 -2.39
C ILE A 28 -21.09 2.92 -3.44
N ASP A 29 -21.05 3.50 -4.63
CA ASP A 29 -22.00 3.23 -5.72
C ASP A 29 -21.84 1.79 -6.24
N GLU A 30 -20.60 1.29 -6.37
CA GLU A 30 -20.31 -0.03 -6.93
C GLU A 30 -19.25 -0.78 -6.11
N TYR A 31 -19.50 -2.06 -5.87
CA TYR A 31 -18.54 -3.00 -5.27
C TYR A 31 -18.31 -4.16 -6.24
N ASN A 32 -17.06 -4.36 -6.64
CA ASN A 32 -16.64 -5.45 -7.52
C ASN A 32 -15.78 -6.45 -6.73
N ASP A 33 -16.28 -7.68 -6.68
CA ASP A 33 -15.57 -8.83 -6.11
C ASP A 33 -15.00 -9.73 -7.22
N ILE A 34 -14.39 -10.85 -6.83
CA ILE A 34 -13.81 -11.81 -7.78
C ILE A 34 -14.77 -12.27 -8.88
N ASN A 35 -16.07 -12.29 -8.62
CA ASN A 35 -17.07 -12.72 -9.60
C ASN A 35 -17.37 -11.64 -10.66
N SER A 36 -16.93 -10.40 -10.42
CA SER A 36 -17.05 -9.30 -11.38
C SER A 36 -15.93 -9.29 -12.43
N PHE A 37 -14.86 -10.03 -12.19
CA PHE A 37 -13.67 -10.08 -13.04
C PHE A 37 -13.63 -11.34 -13.90
N GLN A 38 -12.97 -11.25 -15.05
CA GLN A 38 -12.81 -12.36 -15.97
C GLN A 38 -11.32 -12.73 -16.12
N ASN A 39 -11.07 -14.05 -16.28
CA ASN A 39 -9.74 -14.54 -16.63
C ASN A 39 -8.56 -14.14 -15.70
N ILE A 40 -8.82 -13.97 -14.41
CA ILE A 40 -7.75 -13.75 -13.45
C ILE A 40 -7.12 -15.09 -13.05
N GLU A 41 -5.82 -15.22 -13.24
CA GLU A 41 -5.05 -16.38 -12.81
C GLU A 41 -4.98 -16.51 -11.29
N ARG A 42 -4.74 -17.72 -10.83
CA ARG A 42 -4.44 -17.96 -9.41
C ARG A 42 -3.00 -17.54 -9.09
N ALA A 43 -2.81 -17.05 -7.87
CA ALA A 43 -1.53 -16.85 -7.25
C ALA A 43 -1.61 -17.51 -5.87
N GLY A 44 -1.21 -18.79 -5.79
CA GLY A 44 -1.40 -19.64 -4.62
C GLY A 44 -2.87 -19.76 -4.21
N GLU A 45 -3.18 -19.38 -2.98
CA GLU A 45 -4.55 -19.39 -2.44
C GLU A 45 -5.41 -18.25 -2.97
N PHE A 46 -4.81 -17.23 -3.52
CA PHE A 46 -5.47 -16.00 -3.97
C PHE A 46 -5.53 -15.90 -5.51
N TYR A 47 -5.76 -14.70 -5.99
CA TYR A 47 -5.78 -14.34 -7.40
C TYR A 47 -4.66 -13.34 -7.70
N SER A 48 -4.10 -13.42 -8.91
CA SER A 48 -2.99 -12.59 -9.35
C SER A 48 -3.36 -11.11 -9.42
N ASP A 49 -2.55 -10.25 -8.80
CA ASP A 49 -2.74 -8.81 -8.89
C ASP A 49 -2.53 -8.28 -10.32
N GLU A 50 -1.73 -8.93 -11.17
CA GLU A 50 -1.58 -8.57 -12.58
C GLU A 50 -2.94 -8.65 -13.31
N GLY A 51 -3.61 -9.80 -13.22
CA GLY A 51 -4.92 -9.98 -13.82
C GLY A 51 -5.98 -9.06 -13.21
N PHE A 52 -5.95 -8.91 -11.88
CA PHE A 52 -6.85 -8.00 -11.18
C PHE A 52 -6.71 -6.54 -11.65
N PHE A 53 -5.50 -6.04 -11.78
CA PHE A 53 -5.27 -4.68 -12.23
C PHE A 53 -5.71 -4.44 -13.68
N LYS A 54 -5.50 -5.41 -14.59
CA LYS A 54 -6.00 -5.34 -15.98
C LYS A 54 -7.53 -5.24 -16.01
N GLU A 55 -8.22 -6.11 -15.28
CA GLU A 55 -9.68 -6.08 -15.18
C GLU A 55 -10.19 -4.80 -14.51
N ALA A 56 -9.50 -4.29 -13.50
CA ALA A 56 -9.86 -3.02 -12.86
C ALA A 56 -9.77 -1.84 -13.85
N VAL A 57 -8.72 -1.76 -14.67
CA VAL A 57 -8.60 -0.71 -15.71
C VAL A 57 -9.70 -0.85 -16.73
N TYR A 58 -10.02 -2.07 -17.18
CA TYR A 58 -11.12 -2.31 -18.11
C TYR A 58 -12.46 -1.77 -17.57
N LEU A 59 -12.78 -2.05 -16.29
CA LEU A 59 -13.98 -1.52 -15.64
C LEU A 59 -13.95 0.00 -15.51
N MET A 60 -12.85 0.57 -15.01
CA MET A 60 -12.70 2.03 -14.87
C MET A 60 -12.83 2.77 -16.19
N ASN A 61 -12.35 2.18 -17.29
CA ASN A 61 -12.47 2.76 -18.64
C ASN A 61 -13.90 2.79 -19.17
N SER A 62 -14.81 2.01 -18.58
CA SER A 62 -16.23 2.01 -18.91
C SER A 62 -17.06 3.11 -18.20
N TYR A 63 -16.48 3.77 -17.18
CA TYR A 63 -17.20 4.79 -16.41
C TYR A 63 -17.40 6.09 -17.22
N GLU A 64 -18.63 6.51 -17.35
CA GLU A 64 -18.99 7.72 -18.11
C GLU A 64 -18.68 9.03 -17.36
N ASN A 65 -18.61 8.97 -16.04
CA ASN A 65 -18.41 10.12 -15.17
C ASN A 65 -17.03 10.10 -14.50
N LYS A 66 -16.61 11.26 -13.97
CA LYS A 66 -15.46 11.28 -13.06
C LYS A 66 -15.69 10.30 -11.90
N PHE A 67 -14.67 9.54 -11.55
CA PHE A 67 -14.79 8.47 -10.57
C PHE A 67 -13.71 8.55 -9.48
N CYS A 68 -13.97 7.83 -8.39
CA CYS A 68 -13.03 7.57 -7.32
C CYS A 68 -13.09 6.08 -7.02
N THR A 69 -12.07 5.36 -7.45
CA THR A 69 -11.96 3.91 -7.29
C THR A 69 -10.93 3.57 -6.23
N THR A 70 -11.28 2.63 -5.34
CA THR A 70 -10.34 2.02 -4.40
C THR A 70 -10.07 0.59 -4.84
N LEU A 71 -8.79 0.27 -5.06
CA LEU A 71 -8.32 -1.08 -5.37
C LEU A 71 -7.59 -1.64 -4.14
N VAL A 72 -7.89 -2.87 -3.77
CA VAL A 72 -7.16 -3.61 -2.73
C VAL A 72 -6.58 -4.86 -3.35
N SER A 73 -5.27 -4.90 -3.50
CA SER A 73 -4.51 -6.04 -4.01
C SER A 73 -4.42 -7.16 -2.98
N VAL A 74 -3.91 -8.33 -3.34
CA VAL A 74 -3.90 -9.49 -2.46
C VAL A 74 -2.65 -10.37 -2.57
N THR A 75 -1.84 -10.23 -3.60
CA THR A 75 -0.72 -11.14 -3.86
C THR A 75 0.36 -11.10 -2.77
N THR A 76 0.58 -9.93 -2.15
CA THR A 76 1.51 -9.79 -1.00
C THR A 76 0.88 -10.17 0.35
N HIS A 77 -0.22 -10.92 0.35
CA HIS A 77 -0.79 -11.46 1.58
C HIS A 77 -0.17 -12.82 1.92
N ILE A 78 0.05 -13.08 3.22
CA ILE A 78 0.50 -14.40 3.69
C ILE A 78 -0.44 -15.51 3.16
N PRO A 79 0.08 -16.64 2.63
CA PRO A 79 1.42 -17.20 2.75
C PRO A 79 2.42 -16.81 1.63
N PHE A 80 2.13 -15.83 0.79
CA PHE A 80 3.01 -15.29 -0.25
C PHE A 80 3.31 -16.26 -1.41
N TYR A 81 2.40 -17.17 -1.72
CA TYR A 81 2.57 -18.15 -2.80
C TYR A 81 2.12 -17.58 -4.14
N LEU A 82 2.88 -17.88 -5.20
CA LEU A 82 2.61 -17.47 -6.58
C LEU A 82 2.29 -18.65 -7.51
N ASP A 83 2.01 -19.82 -6.94
CA ASP A 83 1.64 -21.00 -7.73
C ASP A 83 0.43 -20.71 -8.61
N GLY A 84 0.57 -21.04 -9.90
CA GLY A 84 -0.49 -20.81 -10.89
C GLY A 84 -0.35 -19.51 -11.69
N VAL A 85 0.63 -18.66 -11.38
CA VAL A 85 0.97 -17.50 -12.22
C VAL A 85 1.77 -17.99 -13.42
N SER A 86 1.27 -17.70 -14.62
CA SER A 86 1.93 -18.09 -15.88
C SER A 86 3.18 -17.25 -16.13
N ASN A 87 4.24 -17.89 -16.63
CA ASN A 87 5.51 -17.26 -17.00
C ASN A 87 6.13 -16.41 -15.84
N LEU A 88 6.02 -16.89 -14.63
CA LEU A 88 6.47 -16.15 -13.44
C LEU A 88 7.93 -15.72 -13.55
N ASP A 89 8.83 -16.61 -14.01
CA ASP A 89 10.27 -16.32 -14.13
C ASP A 89 10.59 -15.14 -15.08
N GLU A 90 9.72 -14.89 -16.07
CA GLU A 90 9.89 -13.78 -17.02
C GLU A 90 9.42 -12.43 -16.39
N LYS A 91 8.64 -12.49 -15.33
CA LYS A 91 8.08 -11.34 -14.63
C LYS A 91 8.90 -10.90 -13.44
N LEU A 92 9.80 -11.75 -12.97
CA LEU A 92 10.65 -11.47 -11.81
C LEU A 92 11.99 -10.87 -12.24
N THR A 93 12.44 -9.88 -11.49
CA THR A 93 13.81 -9.32 -11.61
C THR A 93 14.73 -9.82 -10.48
N ILE A 94 14.15 -10.32 -9.38
CA ILE A 94 14.90 -10.96 -8.30
C ILE A 94 15.39 -12.34 -8.76
N THR A 95 16.66 -12.65 -8.51
CA THR A 95 17.29 -13.90 -8.94
C THR A 95 17.41 -14.92 -7.81
N GLU A 96 17.64 -16.18 -8.16
CA GLU A 96 17.98 -17.22 -7.19
C GLU A 96 19.26 -16.89 -6.40
N GLU A 97 20.22 -16.17 -7.00
CA GLU A 97 21.44 -15.72 -6.34
C GLU A 97 21.10 -14.71 -5.22
N ASP A 98 20.22 -13.74 -5.52
CA ASP A 98 19.73 -12.76 -4.53
C ASP A 98 19.04 -13.46 -3.35
N LEU A 99 18.17 -14.43 -3.66
CA LEU A 99 17.42 -15.18 -2.66
C LEU A 99 18.25 -16.16 -1.85
N SER A 100 19.35 -16.67 -2.42
CA SER A 100 20.22 -17.66 -1.77
C SER A 100 20.88 -17.15 -0.49
N THR A 101 20.89 -15.83 -0.30
CA THR A 101 21.43 -15.18 0.89
C THR A 101 20.52 -15.31 2.10
N PHE A 102 19.24 -15.63 1.91
CA PHE A 102 18.22 -15.72 2.95
C PHE A 102 17.85 -17.17 3.24
N GLU A 103 17.73 -17.54 4.52
CA GLU A 103 17.46 -18.92 4.94
C GLU A 103 15.95 -19.16 5.17
N ASN A 104 15.20 -18.13 5.59
CA ASN A 104 13.78 -18.24 5.90
C ASN A 104 12.90 -18.29 4.63
N GLU A 105 12.24 -19.42 4.41
CA GLU A 105 11.40 -19.65 3.22
C GLU A 105 10.24 -18.63 3.12
N THR A 106 9.57 -18.33 4.22
CA THR A 106 8.47 -17.34 4.24
C THR A 106 8.99 -15.96 3.84
N PHE A 107 10.18 -15.60 4.29
CA PHE A 107 10.80 -14.33 3.93
C PHE A 107 11.18 -14.28 2.44
N ARG A 108 11.75 -15.36 1.89
CA ARG A 108 12.02 -15.46 0.43
C ARG A 108 10.73 -15.34 -0.38
N ASN A 109 9.67 -16.07 -0.01
CA ASN A 109 8.38 -15.99 -0.69
C ASN A 109 7.79 -14.58 -0.64
N TYR A 110 7.94 -13.87 0.47
CA TYR A 110 7.56 -12.46 0.59
C TYR A 110 8.32 -11.57 -0.38
N LEU A 111 9.65 -11.71 -0.48
CA LEU A 111 10.46 -10.93 -1.42
C LEU A 111 10.06 -11.21 -2.88
N ILE A 112 9.82 -12.46 -3.23
CA ILE A 112 9.33 -12.86 -4.57
C ILE A 112 7.96 -12.24 -4.83
N SER A 113 7.03 -12.31 -3.86
CA SER A 113 5.69 -11.75 -4.01
C SER A 113 5.71 -10.22 -4.16
N CYS A 114 6.57 -9.53 -3.42
CA CYS A 114 6.78 -8.08 -3.57
C CYS A 114 7.33 -7.73 -4.96
N ASN A 115 8.31 -8.50 -5.46
CA ASN A 115 8.89 -8.29 -6.79
C ASN A 115 7.85 -8.52 -7.89
N PHE A 116 7.01 -9.54 -7.76
CA PHE A 116 5.90 -9.78 -8.67
C PHE A 116 4.85 -8.65 -8.64
N VAL A 117 4.50 -8.14 -7.46
CA VAL A 117 3.53 -7.02 -7.35
C VAL A 117 4.11 -5.73 -7.93
N ASP A 118 5.42 -5.50 -7.81
CA ASP A 118 6.08 -4.37 -8.48
C ASP A 118 5.94 -4.48 -10.01
N TYR A 119 6.19 -5.67 -10.58
CA TYR A 119 5.92 -5.95 -12.00
C TYR A 119 4.44 -5.69 -12.35
N ALA A 120 3.50 -6.29 -11.61
CA ALA A 120 2.06 -6.15 -11.86
C ALA A 120 1.61 -4.69 -11.76
N PHE A 121 2.20 -3.92 -10.86
CA PHE A 121 1.93 -2.49 -10.72
C PHE A 121 2.50 -1.69 -11.91
N GLY A 122 3.65 -2.06 -12.44
CA GLY A 122 4.20 -1.50 -13.68
C GLY A 122 3.23 -1.67 -14.86
N GLU A 123 2.72 -2.91 -15.07
CA GLU A 123 1.68 -3.20 -16.06
C GLU A 123 0.40 -2.37 -15.84
N PHE A 124 -0.03 -2.23 -14.59
CA PHE A 124 -1.18 -1.38 -14.25
C PHE A 124 -1.00 0.07 -14.68
N LEU A 125 0.17 0.64 -14.44
CA LEU A 125 0.46 2.02 -14.85
C LEU A 125 0.45 2.16 -16.38
N GLU A 126 0.97 1.17 -17.11
CA GLU A 126 0.94 1.13 -18.57
C GLU A 126 -0.49 1.03 -19.10
N GLU A 127 -1.31 0.15 -18.54
CA GLU A 127 -2.72 0.00 -18.90
C GLU A 127 -3.53 1.30 -18.63
N LEU A 128 -3.30 1.97 -17.49
CA LEU A 128 -3.89 3.28 -17.21
C LEU A 128 -3.48 4.34 -18.23
N GLN A 129 -2.22 4.33 -18.66
CA GLN A 129 -1.70 5.24 -19.69
C GLN A 129 -2.38 4.96 -21.04
N ASN A 130 -2.45 3.69 -21.46
CA ASN A 130 -3.05 3.24 -22.72
C ASN A 130 -4.56 3.55 -22.77
N ALA A 131 -5.24 3.44 -21.64
CA ALA A 131 -6.66 3.83 -21.49
C ALA A 131 -6.89 5.35 -21.43
N GLY A 132 -5.83 6.18 -21.41
CA GLY A 132 -5.95 7.64 -21.27
C GLY A 132 -6.42 8.11 -19.89
N LEU A 133 -6.41 7.21 -18.90
CA LEU A 133 -6.86 7.52 -17.54
C LEU A 133 -5.77 8.20 -16.69
N MET A 134 -4.48 7.98 -17.03
CA MET A 134 -3.36 8.43 -16.21
C MET A 134 -3.23 9.97 -16.14
N GLU A 135 -3.47 10.69 -17.24
CA GLU A 135 -3.13 12.11 -17.35
C GLU A 135 -3.90 12.98 -16.36
N ASN A 136 -5.20 12.70 -16.17
CA ASN A 136 -6.10 13.48 -15.35
C ASN A 136 -6.41 12.81 -13.99
N SER A 137 -5.66 11.76 -13.60
CA SER A 137 -5.89 11.03 -12.36
C SER A 137 -4.90 11.42 -11.27
N ILE A 138 -5.42 11.55 -10.05
CA ILE A 138 -4.63 11.45 -8.83
C ILE A 138 -4.55 9.96 -8.51
N LEU A 139 -3.34 9.41 -8.50
CA LEU A 139 -3.11 8.02 -8.08
C LEU A 139 -2.44 8.02 -6.71
N VAL A 140 -3.08 7.35 -5.75
CA VAL A 140 -2.57 7.21 -4.37
C VAL A 140 -2.27 5.74 -4.13
N VAL A 141 -1.03 5.43 -3.78
CA VAL A 141 -0.55 4.07 -3.50
C VAL A 141 -0.03 4.02 -2.08
N TYR A 142 -0.49 3.04 -1.32
CA TYR A 142 -0.01 2.84 0.05
C TYR A 142 -0.24 1.41 0.52
N GLY A 143 0.63 0.96 1.45
CA GLY A 143 0.38 -0.29 2.18
C GLY A 143 -0.76 -0.10 3.19
N ASP A 144 -1.62 -1.10 3.33
CA ASP A 144 -2.67 -1.08 4.35
C ASP A 144 -2.15 -1.46 5.74
N HIS A 145 -1.12 -2.31 5.80
CA HIS A 145 -0.36 -2.69 6.99
C HIS A 145 0.99 -3.30 6.59
N GLY A 146 1.84 -3.62 7.54
CA GLY A 146 3.06 -4.37 7.31
C GLY A 146 2.79 -5.84 6.99
N ALA A 147 3.82 -6.55 6.55
CA ALA A 147 3.72 -7.93 6.08
C ALA A 147 3.41 -8.96 7.19
N GLY A 148 3.52 -8.57 8.46
CA GLY A 148 3.35 -9.48 9.60
C GLY A 148 4.47 -10.54 9.68
N ILE A 149 5.65 -10.26 9.12
CA ILE A 149 6.81 -11.14 9.20
C ILE A 149 7.49 -10.93 10.55
N GLU A 150 7.64 -12.00 11.31
CA GLU A 150 8.36 -11.93 12.58
C GLU A 150 9.84 -11.55 12.37
N ALA A 151 10.42 -10.87 13.36
CA ALA A 151 11.84 -10.55 13.36
C ALA A 151 12.66 -11.84 13.23
N ASN A 152 13.59 -11.85 12.30
CA ASN A 152 14.48 -12.97 12.05
C ASN A 152 15.83 -12.48 11.50
N THR A 153 16.80 -13.38 11.47
CA THR A 153 18.17 -13.08 11.02
C THR A 153 18.24 -12.58 9.57
N ASP A 154 17.33 -13.01 8.71
CA ASP A 154 17.28 -12.57 7.31
C ASP A 154 16.81 -11.11 7.20
N LEU A 155 15.85 -10.70 8.04
CA LEU A 155 15.40 -9.32 8.11
C LEU A 155 16.52 -8.40 8.66
N GLU A 156 17.20 -8.82 9.74
CA GLU A 156 18.36 -8.11 10.28
C GLU A 156 19.48 -7.97 9.24
N LYS A 157 19.73 -9.02 8.46
CA LYS A 157 20.70 -9.02 7.36
C LYS A 157 20.31 -8.02 6.26
N LEU A 158 19.06 -8.01 5.83
CA LEU A 158 18.56 -7.06 4.82
C LEU A 158 18.76 -5.59 5.26
N TYR A 159 18.50 -5.30 6.53
CA TYR A 159 18.76 -3.98 7.11
C TYR A 159 20.25 -3.64 7.05
N SER A 160 21.10 -4.57 7.50
CA SER A 160 22.54 -4.38 7.50
C SER A 160 23.13 -4.19 6.10
N GLU A 161 22.70 -4.95 5.11
CA GLU A 161 23.13 -4.83 3.71
C GLU A 161 22.76 -3.48 3.09
N ASN A 162 21.70 -2.83 3.60
CA ASN A 162 21.30 -1.48 3.21
C ASN A 162 21.87 -0.37 4.13
N ASN A 163 22.85 -0.68 4.97
CA ASN A 163 23.45 0.22 5.95
C ASN A 163 22.42 0.81 6.95
N LEU A 164 21.41 0.01 7.28
CA LEU A 164 20.41 0.31 8.29
C LEU A 164 20.64 -0.56 9.52
N GLU A 165 20.37 0.00 10.70
CA GLU A 165 20.42 -0.74 11.95
C GLU A 165 19.03 -1.27 12.30
N TYR A 166 18.91 -2.59 12.53
CA TYR A 166 17.68 -3.21 13.00
C TYR A 166 17.64 -3.16 14.53
N THR A 167 16.80 -2.34 15.09
CA THR A 167 16.72 -2.08 16.52
C THR A 167 15.41 -2.62 17.12
N GLN A 168 15.30 -2.59 18.46
CA GLN A 168 14.03 -2.89 19.14
C GLN A 168 12.91 -1.91 18.76
N ILE A 169 13.23 -0.68 18.37
CA ILE A 169 12.26 0.30 17.89
C ILE A 169 11.81 -0.08 16.48
N GLU A 170 12.74 -0.43 15.59
CA GLU A 170 12.42 -0.91 14.24
C GLU A 170 11.53 -2.16 14.29
N ASP A 171 11.79 -3.09 15.20
CA ASP A 171 10.92 -4.26 15.42
C ASP A 171 9.48 -3.87 15.79
N LYS A 172 9.30 -2.83 16.58
CA LYS A 172 7.96 -2.35 16.98
C LYS A 172 7.24 -1.58 15.88
N ILE A 173 7.96 -0.89 14.99
CA ILE A 173 7.37 -0.02 13.96
C ILE A 173 7.33 -0.65 12.58
N LYS A 174 8.05 -1.75 12.31
CA LYS A 174 8.10 -2.40 10.99
C LYS A 174 6.72 -2.72 10.41
N ASP A 175 5.80 -3.19 11.24
CA ASP A 175 4.45 -3.57 10.82
C ASP A 175 3.53 -2.38 10.58
N VAL A 176 3.93 -1.19 10.98
CA VAL A 176 3.17 0.06 10.79
C VAL A 176 3.85 1.00 9.80
N HIS A 177 5.11 0.74 9.44
CA HIS A 177 5.84 1.48 8.42
C HIS A 177 5.50 0.93 7.04
N ILE A 178 4.79 1.71 6.25
CA ILE A 178 4.26 1.32 4.94
C ILE A 178 4.77 2.25 3.84
N PRO A 179 4.92 1.76 2.59
CA PRO A 179 5.16 2.61 1.45
C PRO A 179 3.97 3.54 1.22
N PHE A 180 4.26 4.76 0.77
CA PHE A 180 3.25 5.75 0.42
C PHE A 180 3.72 6.62 -0.74
N GLY A 181 2.89 6.74 -1.77
CA GLY A 181 3.17 7.59 -2.92
C GLY A 181 1.90 8.23 -3.49
N ILE A 182 2.04 9.43 -4.02
CA ILE A 182 0.96 10.14 -4.72
C ILE A 182 1.48 10.66 -6.04
N LYS A 183 0.82 10.29 -7.14
CA LYS A 183 0.96 10.94 -8.44
C LYS A 183 -0.15 11.97 -8.60
N VAL A 184 0.21 13.19 -8.98
CA VAL A 184 -0.74 14.28 -9.21
C VAL A 184 -0.63 14.73 -10.68
N PRO A 185 -1.74 15.06 -11.36
CA PRO A 185 -1.72 15.57 -12.72
C PRO A 185 -0.79 16.79 -12.88
N ASN A 186 -0.07 16.85 -13.97
CA ASN A 186 0.81 17.96 -14.36
C ASN A 186 2.04 18.20 -13.46
N ILE A 187 2.26 17.41 -12.42
CA ILE A 187 3.51 17.44 -11.65
C ILE A 187 4.46 16.38 -12.22
N LYS A 188 5.63 16.82 -12.70
CA LYS A 188 6.66 15.95 -13.28
C LYS A 188 7.84 15.71 -12.35
N ASP A 189 8.02 16.59 -11.37
CA ASP A 189 9.14 16.50 -10.45
C ASP A 189 8.81 15.54 -9.30
N ASN A 190 9.80 14.74 -8.92
CA ASN A 190 9.71 13.90 -7.74
C ASN A 190 9.92 14.77 -6.50
N ILE A 191 8.91 14.84 -5.64
CA ILE A 191 8.96 15.55 -4.38
C ILE A 191 9.01 14.53 -3.25
N ASN A 192 10.11 14.53 -2.50
CA ASN A 192 10.24 13.68 -1.32
C ASN A 192 9.86 14.48 -0.06
N ILE A 193 8.79 14.03 0.62
CA ILE A 193 8.29 14.68 1.84
C ILE A 193 8.91 13.99 3.06
N GLN A 194 9.92 14.63 3.66
CA GLN A 194 10.72 14.12 4.77
C GLN A 194 10.07 14.30 6.15
N ARG A 195 8.76 14.24 6.23
CA ARG A 195 8.03 14.36 7.50
C ARG A 195 7.24 13.11 7.81
N SER A 196 6.89 12.95 9.07
CA SER A 196 6.05 11.85 9.52
C SER A 196 4.61 12.03 9.06
N VAL A 197 4.10 11.03 8.36
CA VAL A 197 2.73 10.95 7.88
C VAL A 197 2.11 9.61 8.26
N SER A 198 0.80 9.52 8.35
CA SER A 198 0.11 8.27 8.62
C SER A 198 -1.17 8.15 7.77
N LYS A 199 -1.80 6.98 7.80
CA LYS A 199 -3.01 6.71 7.01
C LYS A 199 -4.16 7.66 7.26
N ILE A 200 -4.27 8.25 8.47
CA ILE A 200 -5.31 9.25 8.75
C ILE A 200 -5.11 10.56 7.98
N ASP A 201 -3.90 10.79 7.44
CA ASP A 201 -3.56 11.98 6.65
C ASP A 201 -3.90 11.82 5.16
N ILE A 202 -4.17 10.59 4.69
CA ILE A 202 -4.47 10.30 3.28
C ILE A 202 -5.75 11.02 2.82
N LYS A 203 -6.85 10.83 3.54
CA LYS A 203 -8.13 11.46 3.17
C LYS A 203 -8.03 12.99 3.11
N PRO A 204 -7.56 13.72 4.14
CA PRO A 204 -7.45 15.17 4.06
C PRO A 204 -6.47 15.63 2.98
N THR A 205 -5.44 14.84 2.64
CA THR A 205 -4.53 15.14 1.54
C THR A 205 -5.23 15.06 0.18
N ILE A 206 -6.01 14.00 -0.05
CA ILE A 206 -6.79 13.86 -1.30
C ILE A 206 -7.80 15.00 -1.42
N LEU A 207 -8.50 15.34 -0.35
CA LEU A 207 -9.47 16.44 -0.36
C LEU A 207 -8.82 17.79 -0.64
N ASP A 208 -7.63 18.03 -0.07
CA ASP A 208 -6.84 19.25 -0.32
C ASP A 208 -6.42 19.35 -1.80
N LEU A 209 -5.90 18.28 -2.37
CA LEU A 209 -5.57 18.20 -3.81
C LEU A 209 -6.76 18.44 -4.72
N LEU A 210 -7.96 18.07 -4.28
CA LEU A 210 -9.22 18.29 -5.01
C LEU A 210 -9.85 19.67 -4.73
N GLY A 211 -9.25 20.49 -3.88
CA GLY A 211 -9.80 21.77 -3.45
C GLY A 211 -11.10 21.64 -2.63
N ILE A 212 -11.30 20.49 -1.97
CA ILE A 212 -12.48 20.20 -1.17
C ILE A 212 -12.17 20.48 0.28
N LYS A 213 -12.96 21.36 0.91
CA LYS A 213 -12.79 21.68 2.33
C LYS A 213 -13.13 20.47 3.20
N ASP A 214 -12.16 20.03 4.00
CA ASP A 214 -12.31 18.97 4.98
C ASP A 214 -12.58 19.55 6.38
N ASN A 215 -13.71 19.14 7.00
CA ASN A 215 -14.08 19.58 8.34
C ASN A 215 -14.12 18.43 9.38
N PHE A 216 -13.85 17.18 8.95
CA PHE A 216 -14.16 16.01 9.77
C PHE A 216 -12.99 15.01 9.91
N SER A 217 -11.89 15.19 9.18
CA SER A 217 -10.73 14.30 9.31
C SER A 217 -9.96 14.60 10.61
N LEU A 218 -9.52 13.53 11.26
CA LEU A 218 -8.60 13.62 12.41
C LEU A 218 -7.17 13.94 11.97
N GLY A 219 -6.78 13.46 10.78
CA GLY A 219 -5.50 13.79 10.15
C GLY A 219 -5.50 15.17 9.52
N LYS A 220 -4.39 15.51 8.87
CA LYS A 220 -4.20 16.75 8.11
C LYS A 220 -3.51 16.45 6.80
N SER A 221 -3.73 17.31 5.78
CA SER A 221 -3.01 17.21 4.52
C SER A 221 -1.50 17.18 4.76
N ILE A 222 -0.81 16.30 4.04
CA ILE A 222 0.66 16.17 4.08
C ILE A 222 1.38 17.45 3.59
N PHE A 223 0.67 18.35 2.94
CA PHE A 223 1.21 19.63 2.49
C PHE A 223 1.18 20.73 3.57
N THR A 224 0.58 20.45 4.74
CA THR A 224 0.60 21.38 5.87
C THR A 224 1.89 21.25 6.69
N ASN A 225 2.20 22.26 7.52
CA ASN A 225 3.36 22.24 8.42
C ASN A 225 3.12 21.40 9.71
N LYS A 226 2.48 20.26 9.59
CA LYS A 226 2.27 19.33 10.69
C LYS A 226 3.55 18.53 10.95
N ASP A 227 4.01 18.47 12.17
CA ASP A 227 5.22 17.74 12.56
C ASP A 227 4.94 16.54 13.47
N TYR A 228 3.79 15.93 13.35
CA TYR A 228 3.48 14.70 14.08
C TYR A 228 2.52 13.82 13.31
N SER A 229 2.59 12.52 13.57
CA SER A 229 1.63 11.54 13.06
C SER A 229 1.28 10.51 14.10
N PHE A 230 0.06 10.02 14.08
CA PHE A 230 -0.38 8.98 15.00
C PHE A 230 -0.08 7.60 14.42
N ILE A 231 0.42 6.72 15.28
CA ILE A 231 0.64 5.31 14.98
C ILE A 231 -0.40 4.50 15.76
N LYS A 232 -1.36 3.90 15.04
CA LYS A 232 -2.43 3.12 15.68
C LYS A 232 -1.86 2.02 16.56
N GLY A 233 -2.30 1.98 17.82
CA GLY A 233 -1.88 0.95 18.78
C GLY A 233 -0.50 1.15 19.40
N LEU A 234 0.27 2.15 18.95
CA LEU A 234 1.61 2.41 19.47
C LEU A 234 1.74 3.79 20.13
N GLY A 235 1.32 4.85 19.45
CA GLY A 235 1.46 6.21 19.96
C GLY A 235 1.56 7.25 18.84
N PHE A 236 2.61 8.06 18.85
CA PHE A 236 2.83 9.07 17.81
C PHE A 236 4.30 9.21 17.44
N ILE A 237 4.55 9.80 16.30
CA ILE A 237 5.88 10.11 15.78
C ILE A 237 5.95 11.59 15.39
N THR A 238 7.09 12.21 15.68
CA THR A 238 7.45 13.57 15.23
C THR A 238 8.70 13.52 14.36
N SER A 239 9.21 14.67 13.91
CA SER A 239 10.53 14.78 13.27
C SER A 239 11.68 14.35 14.18
N GLU A 240 11.52 14.53 15.49
CA GLU A 240 12.59 14.35 16.48
C GLU A 240 12.41 13.09 17.33
N ASN A 241 11.17 12.65 17.58
CA ASN A 241 10.89 11.62 18.57
C ASN A 241 9.86 10.58 18.10
N TYR A 242 10.00 9.37 18.63
CA TYR A 242 8.93 8.35 18.68
C TYR A 242 8.33 8.32 20.09
N CYS A 243 7.01 8.33 20.19
CA CYS A 243 6.31 7.97 21.43
C CYS A 243 5.63 6.63 21.20
N ILE A 244 6.13 5.58 21.83
CA ILE A 244 5.68 4.19 21.66
C ILE A 244 5.46 3.59 23.04
N ASN A 245 4.22 3.13 23.30
CA ASN A 245 3.86 2.51 24.59
C ASN A 245 4.21 3.40 25.80
N GLU A 246 3.86 4.69 25.74
CA GLU A 246 4.08 5.69 26.78
C GLU A 246 5.56 6.07 27.03
N LYS A 247 6.48 5.57 26.21
CA LYS A 247 7.91 5.90 26.25
C LYS A 247 8.29 6.78 25.09
N ILE A 248 9.17 7.72 25.32
CA ILE A 248 9.69 8.63 24.30
C ILE A 248 11.11 8.19 23.93
N TYR A 249 11.38 8.09 22.64
CA TYR A 249 12.69 7.74 22.09
C TYR A 249 13.16 8.84 21.15
N ASN A 250 14.41 9.22 21.23
CA ASN A 250 15.02 10.10 20.23
C ASN A 250 15.08 9.37 18.88
N ARG A 251 14.62 10.02 17.82
CA ARG A 251 14.53 9.40 16.50
C ARG A 251 15.89 9.13 15.84
N GLN A 252 16.92 9.89 16.19
CA GLN A 252 18.27 9.75 15.62
C GLN A 252 19.12 8.75 16.41
N THR A 253 19.09 8.85 17.74
CA THR A 253 19.92 7.97 18.60
C THR A 253 19.21 6.69 19.02
N LEU A 254 17.88 6.62 18.87
CA LEU A 254 16.99 5.53 19.30
C LEU A 254 17.03 5.28 20.81
N GLU A 255 17.64 6.17 21.57
CA GLU A 255 17.71 6.09 23.03
C GLU A 255 16.40 6.59 23.67
N GLU A 256 15.98 5.93 24.75
CA GLU A 256 14.84 6.39 25.56
C GLU A 256 15.20 7.72 26.20
N ILE A 257 14.31 8.69 26.08
CA ILE A 257 14.42 9.99 26.73
C ILE A 257 13.74 9.84 28.10
N GLU A 258 14.53 9.85 29.16
CA GLU A 258 14.00 9.91 30.54
C GLU A 258 13.37 11.28 30.78
N GLU A 259 12.18 11.28 31.46
CA GLU A 259 11.51 12.52 31.89
C GLU A 259 12.31 13.27 32.98
#